data_f6bd90e46bf65b26c2df583d82566101
#
_entry.id   f6bd90e46bf65b26c2df583d82566101
#
_cell.length_a   1.000
_cell.length_b   1.000
_cell.length_c   1.000
_cell.angle_alpha   90.00
_cell.angle_beta   90.00
_cell.angle_gamma   90.00
#
_symmetry.space_group_name_H-M   'P 1'
#
loop_
_entity.id
_entity.type
_entity.pdbx_description
1 polymer ?
#
loop_
_entity_poly.entity_id
_entity_poly.type
_entity_poly.pdbx_seq_one_letter_code
_entity_poly.pdbx_strand_id
1 'polypeptide(L)'
;MTFETSRVIPPDHPSLAGHFPDAPIVPGVVVLDEVVAALAEWRQDSQLTGIPSVKFIGPIKPGQSFVIGFDSTNTAGTQIDFCCRLDGRVVVEGRLEISCGACI
;
A
#
# COMPACT_ATOMS: atom_id res chain seq x y z
N MET A 1 -13.49 -1.95 11.00
CA MET A 1 -13.53 -2.79 9.78
C MET A 1 -12.14 -2.89 9.19
N THR A 2 -11.70 -4.11 8.89
CA THR A 2 -10.35 -4.36 8.36
C THR A 2 -10.45 -5.05 7.02
N PHE A 3 -9.44 -4.88 6.21
CA PHE A 3 -9.32 -5.53 4.91
C PHE A 3 -7.86 -5.88 4.66
N GLU A 4 -7.61 -7.07 4.13
CA GLU A 4 -6.26 -7.52 3.79
C GLU A 4 -6.25 -8.14 2.41
N THR A 5 -5.16 -7.92 1.69
CA THR A 5 -4.95 -8.52 0.38
C THR A 5 -3.45 -8.78 0.18
N SER A 6 -3.14 -9.84 -0.57
CA SER A 6 -1.76 -10.19 -0.89
C SER A 6 -1.37 -9.63 -2.25
N ARG A 7 -0.13 -9.19 -2.35
CA ARG A 7 0.43 -8.63 -3.58
C ARG A 7 1.83 -9.15 -3.83
N VAL A 8 2.21 -9.16 -5.10
CA VAL A 8 3.57 -9.48 -5.55
C VAL A 8 3.92 -8.48 -6.64
N ILE A 9 5.10 -7.88 -6.53
CA ILE A 9 5.63 -7.05 -7.62
C ILE A 9 6.49 -7.96 -8.49
N PRO A 10 6.14 -8.16 -9.76
CA PRO A 10 6.89 -9.08 -10.60
C PRO A 10 8.32 -8.58 -10.84
N PRO A 11 9.30 -9.50 -11.00
CA PRO A 11 10.69 -9.10 -11.23
C PRO A 11 10.91 -8.29 -12.51
N ASP A 12 10.01 -8.42 -13.47
CA ASP A 12 10.08 -7.71 -14.75
C ASP A 12 9.27 -6.41 -14.76
N HIS A 13 8.85 -5.92 -13.58
CA HIS A 13 8.11 -4.66 -13.50
C HIS A 13 8.94 -3.53 -14.10
N PRO A 14 8.33 -2.68 -14.97
CA PRO A 14 9.08 -1.64 -15.68
C PRO A 14 9.86 -0.68 -14.78
N SER A 15 9.36 -0.40 -13.57
CA SER A 15 10.02 0.52 -12.63
C SER A 15 11.34 -0.03 -12.09
N LEU A 16 11.59 -1.34 -12.24
CA LEU A 16 12.79 -1.99 -11.73
C LEU A 16 13.92 -1.98 -12.75
N ALA A 17 13.65 -1.66 -14.01
CA ALA A 17 14.64 -1.68 -15.07
C ALA A 17 15.73 -0.64 -14.77
N GLY A 18 16.99 -1.07 -14.75
CA GLY A 18 18.11 -0.20 -14.52
C GLY A 18 18.34 0.22 -13.07
N HIS A 19 17.52 -0.28 -12.13
CA HIS A 19 17.67 0.03 -10.71
C HIS A 19 18.19 -1.19 -9.96
N PHE A 20 19.27 -0.99 -9.19
CA PHE A 20 19.81 -2.00 -8.26
C PHE A 20 19.96 -3.37 -8.90
N PRO A 21 20.73 -3.51 -9.99
CA PRO A 21 20.79 -4.77 -10.75
C PRO A 21 21.28 -5.97 -9.93
N ASP A 22 22.12 -5.73 -8.90
CA ASP A 22 22.66 -6.81 -8.08
C ASP A 22 21.80 -7.14 -6.87
N ALA A 23 20.96 -6.22 -6.43
CA ALA A 23 20.10 -6.41 -5.25
C ALA A 23 18.83 -5.58 -5.43
N PRO A 24 17.90 -6.02 -6.29
CA PRO A 24 16.73 -5.22 -6.61
C PRO A 24 15.82 -5.06 -5.39
N ILE A 25 15.40 -3.83 -5.17
CA ILE A 25 14.44 -3.46 -4.14
C ILE A 25 13.29 -2.73 -4.84
N VAL A 26 12.06 -3.05 -4.47
CA VAL A 26 10.89 -2.37 -5.03
C VAL A 26 10.90 -0.92 -4.54
N PRO A 27 10.88 0.07 -5.45
CA PRO A 27 10.80 1.47 -5.03
C PRO A 27 9.54 1.74 -4.21
N GLY A 28 9.66 2.65 -3.23
CA GLY A 28 8.54 2.97 -2.35
C GLY A 28 7.30 3.44 -3.09
N VAL A 29 7.48 4.18 -4.19
CA VAL A 29 6.35 4.66 -4.98
C VAL A 29 5.56 3.50 -5.60
N VAL A 30 6.24 2.41 -5.98
CA VAL A 30 5.57 1.24 -6.53
C VAL A 30 4.74 0.54 -5.47
N VAL A 31 5.28 0.45 -4.23
CA VAL A 31 4.52 -0.11 -3.11
C VAL A 31 3.28 0.75 -2.83
N LEU A 32 3.41 2.07 -2.84
CA LEU A 32 2.27 2.96 -2.64
C LEU A 32 1.23 2.83 -3.75
N ASP A 33 1.66 2.63 -5.00
CA ASP A 33 0.72 2.38 -6.10
C ASP A 33 -0.11 1.12 -5.83
N GLU A 34 0.52 0.07 -5.30
CA GLU A 34 -0.20 -1.16 -4.95
C GLU A 34 -1.15 -0.93 -3.77
N VAL A 35 -0.75 -0.13 -2.79
CA VAL A 35 -1.62 0.24 -1.67
C VAL A 35 -2.85 0.99 -2.17
N VAL A 36 -2.66 1.94 -3.06
CA VAL A 36 -3.78 2.73 -3.63
C VAL A 36 -4.69 1.84 -4.46
N ALA A 37 -4.13 0.92 -5.26
CA ALA A 37 -4.93 -0.02 -6.03
C ALA A 37 -5.77 -0.94 -5.12
N ALA A 38 -5.17 -1.41 -4.03
CA ALA A 38 -5.87 -2.25 -3.06
C ALA A 38 -6.98 -1.46 -2.35
N LEU A 39 -6.73 -0.20 -2.04
CA LEU A 39 -7.73 0.68 -1.45
C LEU A 39 -8.94 0.82 -2.39
N ALA A 40 -8.70 0.99 -3.67
CA ALA A 40 -9.77 1.09 -4.65
C ALA A 40 -10.60 -0.19 -4.74
N GLU A 41 -9.98 -1.36 -4.56
CA GLU A 41 -10.71 -2.63 -4.50
C GLU A 41 -11.62 -2.72 -3.29
N TRP A 42 -11.15 -2.19 -2.15
CA TRP A 42 -11.90 -2.25 -0.90
C TRP A 42 -12.97 -1.17 -0.81
N ARG A 43 -12.63 0.04 -1.24
CA ARG A 43 -13.49 1.22 -1.13
C ARG A 43 -13.68 1.85 -2.50
N GLN A 44 -14.52 1.22 -3.31
CA GLN A 44 -14.67 1.58 -4.73
C GLN A 44 -15.20 3.00 -4.93
N ASP A 45 -15.99 3.53 -3.98
CA ASP A 45 -16.56 4.86 -4.09
C ASP A 45 -15.67 5.94 -3.43
N SER A 46 -14.52 5.55 -2.93
CA SER A 46 -13.63 6.48 -2.24
C SER A 46 -12.57 7.03 -3.16
N GLN A 47 -12.16 8.26 -2.90
CA GLN A 47 -11.05 8.90 -3.58
C GLN A 47 -9.96 9.22 -2.58
N LEU A 48 -8.73 8.92 -2.94
CA LEU A 48 -7.58 9.29 -2.12
C LEU A 48 -7.39 10.80 -2.21
N THR A 49 -7.38 11.47 -1.05
CA THR A 49 -7.20 12.91 -0.97
C THR A 49 -5.85 13.30 -0.40
N GLY A 50 -5.17 12.37 0.28
CA GLY A 50 -3.84 12.66 0.81
C GLY A 50 -3.23 11.45 1.48
N ILE A 51 -1.92 11.53 1.71
CA ILE A 51 -1.16 10.54 2.47
C ILE A 51 -0.39 11.33 3.53
N PRO A 52 -1.01 11.58 4.70
CA PRO A 52 -0.38 12.42 5.72
C PRO A 52 0.88 11.80 6.32
N SER A 53 1.00 10.49 6.29
CA SER A 53 2.21 9.85 6.78
C SER A 53 2.46 8.52 6.08
N VAL A 54 3.74 8.22 5.87
CA VAL A 54 4.18 6.91 5.42
C VAL A 54 5.58 6.67 5.98
N LYS A 55 5.83 5.45 6.42
CA LYS A 55 7.12 5.07 6.99
C LYS A 55 7.56 3.76 6.33
N PHE A 56 8.72 3.79 5.71
CA PHE A 56 9.33 2.62 5.11
C PHE A 56 10.31 2.04 6.12
N ILE A 57 10.01 0.85 6.63
CA ILE A 57 10.76 0.23 7.72
C ILE A 57 11.74 -0.80 7.17
N GLY A 58 11.33 -1.55 6.14
CA GLY A 58 12.17 -2.57 5.53
C GLY A 58 11.92 -2.67 4.03
N PRO A 59 12.81 -3.31 3.29
CA PRO A 59 12.67 -3.44 1.85
C PRO A 59 11.69 -4.55 1.48
N ILE A 60 11.04 -4.38 0.32
CA ILE A 60 10.30 -5.42 -0.37
C ILE A 60 11.06 -5.72 -1.64
N LYS A 61 11.33 -7.00 -1.88
CA LYS A 61 12.05 -7.44 -3.09
C LYS A 61 11.06 -7.89 -4.15
N PRO A 62 11.40 -7.74 -5.43
CA PRO A 62 10.56 -8.29 -6.50
C PRO A 62 10.38 -9.79 -6.31
N GLY A 63 9.16 -10.28 -6.58
CA GLY A 63 8.84 -11.68 -6.43
C GLY A 63 8.47 -12.12 -5.02
N GLN A 64 8.65 -11.26 -4.02
CA GLN A 64 8.20 -11.56 -2.66
C GLN A 64 6.72 -11.21 -2.50
N SER A 65 5.96 -12.15 -1.93
CA SER A 65 4.57 -11.88 -1.58
C SER A 65 4.51 -11.06 -0.30
N PHE A 66 3.70 -10.03 -0.29
CA PHE A 66 3.48 -9.21 0.90
C PHE A 66 1.98 -8.96 1.06
N VAL A 67 1.57 -8.67 2.29
CA VAL A 67 0.16 -8.44 2.63
C VAL A 67 -0.02 -6.96 2.89
N ILE A 68 -1.01 -6.37 2.24
CA ILE A 68 -1.44 -5.00 2.51
C ILE A 68 -2.69 -5.08 3.40
N GLY A 69 -2.62 -4.47 4.57
CA GLY A 69 -3.75 -4.41 5.50
C GLY A 69 -4.24 -2.99 5.68
N PHE A 70 -5.55 -2.84 5.77
CA PHE A 70 -6.21 -1.56 6.01
C PHE A 70 -7.07 -1.64 7.26
N ASP A 71 -7.12 -0.54 8.00
CA ASP A 71 -7.98 -0.42 9.17
C ASP A 71 -8.55 0.99 9.23
N SER A 72 -9.86 1.08 9.37
CA SER A 72 -10.53 2.37 9.47
C SER A 72 -10.34 2.93 10.89
N THR A 73 -9.78 4.14 10.99
CA THR A 73 -9.36 4.70 12.28
C THR A 73 -10.31 5.72 12.87
N ASN A 74 -11.28 6.21 12.08
CA ASN A 74 -12.26 7.15 12.61
C ASN A 74 -13.67 6.75 12.20
N THR A 75 -14.67 7.28 12.91
CA THR A 75 -16.06 6.95 12.66
C THR A 75 -16.56 7.52 11.35
N ALA A 76 -15.95 8.59 10.85
CA ALA A 76 -16.32 9.18 9.57
C ALA A 76 -15.83 8.36 8.38
N GLY A 77 -14.87 7.44 8.58
CA GLY A 77 -14.34 6.62 7.49
C GLY A 77 -13.46 7.39 6.52
N THR A 78 -12.92 8.54 6.93
CA THR A 78 -12.08 9.37 6.07
C THR A 78 -10.60 9.16 6.29
N GLN A 79 -10.22 8.41 7.32
CA GLN A 79 -8.82 8.07 7.60
C GLN A 79 -8.68 6.56 7.66
N ILE A 80 -7.70 6.06 6.94
CA ILE A 80 -7.41 4.63 6.85
C ILE A 80 -5.95 4.43 7.20
N ASP A 81 -5.67 3.63 8.22
CA ASP A 81 -4.31 3.17 8.48
C ASP A 81 -4.02 1.99 7.57
N PHE A 82 -2.82 1.95 7.03
CA PHE A 82 -2.38 0.82 6.23
C PHE A 82 -1.05 0.30 6.72
N CYS A 83 -0.82 -0.98 6.48
CA CYS A 83 0.49 -1.58 6.69
C CYS A 83 0.75 -2.63 5.63
N CYS A 84 2.02 -2.79 5.27
CA CYS A 84 2.46 -3.89 4.41
C CYS A 84 3.32 -4.79 5.27
N ARG A 85 3.05 -6.09 5.23
CA ARG A 85 3.74 -7.09 6.04
C ARG A 85 4.40 -8.13 5.16
N LEU A 86 5.62 -8.47 5.50
CA LEU A 86 6.41 -9.53 4.89
C LEU A 86 6.73 -10.55 5.96
N ASP A 87 6.23 -11.79 5.81
CA ASP A 87 6.43 -12.86 6.78
C ASP A 87 6.02 -12.45 8.20
N GLY A 88 4.91 -11.71 8.31
CA GLY A 88 4.37 -11.28 9.60
C GLY A 88 5.00 -10.03 10.17
N ARG A 89 6.02 -9.46 9.52
CA ARG A 89 6.69 -8.23 9.98
C ARG A 89 6.25 -7.05 9.15
N VAL A 90 5.93 -5.94 9.83
CA VAL A 90 5.57 -4.69 9.15
C VAL A 90 6.81 -4.11 8.49
N VAL A 91 6.74 -3.89 7.18
CA VAL A 91 7.83 -3.28 6.40
C VAL A 91 7.46 -1.90 5.87
N VAL A 92 6.18 -1.59 5.76
CA VAL A 92 5.70 -0.25 5.43
C VAL A 92 4.45 0.00 6.27
N GLU A 93 4.30 1.22 6.78
CA GLU A 93 3.06 1.61 7.46
C GLU A 93 2.79 3.08 7.23
N GLY A 94 1.51 3.46 7.34
CA GLY A 94 1.16 4.86 7.16
C GLY A 94 -0.33 5.08 7.28
N ARG A 95 -0.73 6.29 6.90
CA ARG A 95 -2.12 6.71 6.95
C ARG A 95 -2.53 7.33 5.63
N LEU A 96 -3.73 6.99 5.20
CA LEU A 96 -4.34 7.55 4.00
C LEU A 96 -5.53 8.39 4.41
N GLU A 97 -5.75 9.47 3.67
CA GLU A 97 -6.97 10.26 3.77
C GLU A 97 -7.78 10.05 2.52
N ILE A 98 -9.07 9.82 2.69
CA ILE A 98 -9.98 9.56 1.59
C ILE A 98 -11.23 10.40 1.72
N SER A 99 -11.90 10.63 0.59
CA SER A 99 -13.25 11.16 0.56
C SER A 99 -14.16 10.10 -0.07
N CYS A 100 -15.38 10.04 0.42
CA CYS A 100 -16.36 9.12 -0.14
C CYS A 100 -17.20 9.86 -1.17
N GLY A 101 -17.12 9.44 -2.43
CA GLY A 101 -17.86 10.09 -3.50
C GLY A 101 -19.37 9.96 -3.38
N ALA A 102 -19.85 8.97 -2.66
CA ALA A 102 -21.28 8.74 -2.45
C ALA A 102 -21.81 9.42 -1.19
N CYS A 103 -20.96 10.03 -0.40
CA CYS A 103 -21.34 10.70 0.85
C CYS A 103 -21.70 12.15 0.56
N ILE A 104 -22.90 12.37 0.22
CA ILE A 104 -23.40 13.72 -0.06
C ILE A 104 -24.33 14.17 1.06
#